data_ef926f0376dc3dd798168a9aea096c01
#
_entry.id   ef926f0376dc3dd798168a9aea096c01
#
_cell.length_a   1.000
_cell.length_b   1.000
_cell.length_c   1.000
_cell.angle_alpha   90.00
_cell.angle_beta   90.00
_cell.angle_gamma   90.00
#
_symmetry.space_group_name_H-M   'P 1'
#
loop_
_entity.id
_entity.type
_entity.pdbx_description
1 polymer ?
#
loop_
_entity_poly.entity_id
_entity_poly.type
_entity_poly.pdbx_seq_one_letter_code
_entity_poly.pdbx_strand_id
1 'polypeptide(L)'
;MPAACNRRLQPKGSLKARPKLFQAAPIPSRAYAMQTLRNIYYLTLKEFRSVFSDPVLLILIAYIFTMTVYDMSRMTAGVKNAAVAVVDYDRSALSYRIRDALQPPHFRPPQEINPNDADALMNKGDFTFVLEIPPNFQRDVAMGRHPQMQLLIDATAMTQAGVGSSYIAQIASKEIRSFADREVPELVHPVVYAEFNPNGESSWFMPTSQIGTMAFLLLMLLTGAAVIRERERGTIEHLLVMPVTALELMMGKILANGVVIFTAAMLSLWFVVHLAIGVPLSGSLLLYAAGLAVFLFSVASLGIMIATIAPTMAQFGMLMLPIYIVINLFAGGSSPRANMPQAAQRISAYWPLTQFTEFAQGILFRGAGIRIVWPQMVVLLMLGLLFLGLALMWFRKMLERQG
;
A
#
# COMPACT_ATOMS: atom_id res chain seq x y z
N MET A 1 -44.12 -57.28 -64.05
CA MET A 1 -44.96 -56.45 -64.98
C MET A 1 -46.29 -56.19 -64.29
N PRO A 2 -46.94 -55.00 -64.37
CA PRO A 2 -46.48 -53.67 -64.82
C PRO A 2 -46.67 -52.61 -63.73
N ALA A 3 -45.93 -51.58 -63.80
CA ALA A 3 -46.13 -50.23 -64.38
C ALA A 3 -46.73 -49.21 -63.38
N ALA A 4 -45.88 -48.40 -62.92
CA ALA A 4 -45.82 -46.95 -62.78
C ALA A 4 -47.13 -46.14 -62.77
N CYS A 5 -47.36 -45.34 -61.79
CA CYS A 5 -47.99 -44.03 -61.98
C CYS A 5 -47.39 -43.02 -60.99
N ASN A 6 -46.60 -42.16 -61.55
CA ASN A 6 -45.89 -41.04 -60.90
C ASN A 6 -46.85 -39.85 -60.90
N ARG A 7 -47.32 -39.39 -59.73
CA ARG A 7 -47.98 -38.07 -59.58
C ARG A 7 -47.23 -37.25 -58.56
N ARG A 8 -46.43 -36.31 -59.08
CA ARG A 8 -45.86 -35.21 -58.31
C ARG A 8 -47.00 -34.34 -57.76
N LEU A 9 -47.13 -34.29 -56.46
CA LEU A 9 -47.88 -33.25 -55.78
C LEU A 9 -46.88 -32.21 -55.30
N GLN A 10 -46.95 -31.01 -55.84
CA GLN A 10 -46.26 -29.81 -55.29
C GLN A 10 -46.89 -29.44 -53.99
N PRO A 11 -46.10 -29.15 -52.91
CA PRO A 11 -46.66 -28.55 -51.71
C PRO A 11 -46.83 -27.05 -51.95
N LYS A 12 -48.06 -26.57 -51.84
CA LYS A 12 -48.42 -25.15 -51.73
C LYS A 12 -47.71 -24.50 -50.56
N GLY A 13 -47.12 -23.34 -50.84
CA GLY A 13 -46.39 -22.52 -49.88
C GLY A 13 -47.19 -22.21 -48.61
N SER A 14 -46.70 -22.62 -47.49
CA SER A 14 -47.12 -22.10 -46.19
C SER A 14 -46.33 -20.81 -45.92
N LEU A 15 -47.01 -19.68 -45.97
CA LEU A 15 -46.55 -18.43 -45.44
C LEU A 15 -46.21 -18.65 -43.94
N LYS A 16 -44.94 -18.80 -43.60
CA LYS A 16 -44.47 -18.71 -42.24
C LYS A 16 -44.67 -17.28 -41.80
N ALA A 17 -45.75 -17.01 -41.03
CA ALA A 17 -45.93 -15.83 -40.26
C ALA A 17 -44.71 -15.72 -39.29
N ARG A 18 -43.83 -14.78 -39.55
CA ARG A 18 -42.76 -14.42 -38.57
C ARG A 18 -43.50 -13.99 -37.30
N PRO A 19 -43.16 -14.56 -36.12
CA PRO A 19 -43.69 -14.05 -34.89
C PRO A 19 -43.27 -12.58 -34.81
N LYS A 20 -44.24 -11.67 -34.68
CA LYS A 20 -43.98 -10.27 -34.32
C LYS A 20 -43.25 -10.30 -32.99
N LEU A 21 -41.91 -10.11 -33.01
CA LEU A 21 -41.17 -9.76 -31.85
C LEU A 21 -41.88 -8.60 -31.16
N PHE A 22 -42.34 -8.85 -29.95
CA PHE A 22 -42.88 -7.84 -29.07
C PHE A 22 -41.86 -6.70 -29.03
N GLN A 23 -42.07 -5.65 -29.80
CA GLN A 23 -41.41 -4.37 -29.63
C GLN A 23 -41.92 -3.81 -28.33
N ALA A 24 -41.18 -4.10 -27.24
CA ALA A 24 -41.38 -3.42 -25.97
C ALA A 24 -41.32 -1.91 -26.26
N ALA A 25 -42.38 -1.19 -25.91
CA ALA A 25 -42.42 0.26 -26.03
C ALA A 25 -41.15 0.87 -25.39
N PRO A 26 -40.52 1.90 -25.97
CA PRO A 26 -39.34 2.52 -25.40
C PRO A 26 -39.73 3.09 -24.01
N ILE A 27 -39.17 2.50 -22.97
CA ILE A 27 -39.34 2.96 -21.59
C ILE A 27 -38.72 4.36 -21.54
N PRO A 28 -39.42 5.38 -21.04
CA PRO A 28 -38.92 6.74 -20.95
C PRO A 28 -37.60 6.76 -20.17
N SER A 29 -36.62 7.51 -20.64
CA SER A 29 -35.22 7.52 -20.14
C SER A 29 -35.10 7.69 -18.61
N ARG A 30 -36.03 8.44 -17.99
CA ARG A 30 -36.14 8.58 -16.52
C ARG A 30 -36.54 7.29 -15.81
N ALA A 31 -37.46 6.50 -16.37
CA ALA A 31 -37.86 5.23 -15.78
C ALA A 31 -36.75 4.18 -15.87
N TYR A 32 -35.97 4.19 -16.94
CA TYR A 32 -34.79 3.33 -17.09
C TYR A 32 -33.71 3.66 -16.05
N ALA A 33 -33.39 4.95 -15.86
CA ALA A 33 -32.40 5.37 -14.86
C ALA A 33 -32.83 5.01 -13.43
N MET A 34 -34.09 5.18 -13.07
CA MET A 34 -34.62 4.76 -11.76
C MET A 34 -34.56 3.25 -11.55
N GLN A 35 -34.83 2.46 -12.60
CA GLN A 35 -34.72 1.01 -12.54
C GLN A 35 -33.27 0.55 -12.35
N THR A 36 -32.33 1.13 -13.08
CA THR A 36 -30.88 0.88 -12.93
C THR A 36 -30.40 1.19 -11.50
N LEU A 37 -30.74 2.34 -10.94
CA LEU A 37 -30.36 2.68 -9.56
C LEU A 37 -30.97 1.69 -8.54
N ARG A 38 -32.23 1.31 -8.72
CA ARG A 38 -32.90 0.32 -7.87
C ARG A 38 -32.24 -1.05 -7.96
N ASN A 39 -31.87 -1.49 -9.16
CA ASN A 39 -31.16 -2.74 -9.37
C ASN A 39 -29.78 -2.73 -8.69
N ILE A 40 -29.00 -1.65 -8.86
CA ILE A 40 -27.70 -1.47 -8.18
C ILE A 40 -27.88 -1.53 -6.67
N TYR A 41 -28.89 -0.85 -6.12
CA TYR A 41 -29.16 -0.86 -4.67
C TYR A 41 -29.46 -2.27 -4.14
N TYR A 42 -30.36 -3.03 -4.79
CA TYR A 42 -30.67 -4.40 -4.34
C TYR A 42 -29.48 -5.36 -4.50
N LEU A 43 -28.70 -5.22 -5.58
CA LEU A 43 -27.48 -6.00 -5.78
C LEU A 43 -26.44 -5.66 -4.71
N THR A 44 -26.25 -4.39 -4.40
CA THR A 44 -25.36 -3.94 -3.31
C THR A 44 -25.80 -4.53 -1.97
N LEU A 45 -27.09 -4.50 -1.65
CA LEU A 45 -27.62 -5.03 -0.40
C LEU A 45 -27.45 -6.56 -0.30
N LYS A 46 -27.64 -7.29 -1.41
CA LYS A 46 -27.37 -8.73 -1.52
C LYS A 46 -25.90 -9.04 -1.19
N GLU A 47 -24.97 -8.34 -1.85
CA GLU A 47 -23.55 -8.52 -1.64
C GLU A 47 -23.14 -8.14 -0.21
N PHE A 48 -23.70 -7.06 0.31
CA PHE A 48 -23.48 -6.65 1.70
C PHE A 48 -23.87 -7.74 2.70
N ARG A 49 -25.05 -8.32 2.54
CA ARG A 49 -25.50 -9.45 3.37
C ARG A 49 -24.54 -10.64 3.26
N SER A 50 -24.04 -10.92 2.08
CA SER A 50 -23.06 -12.01 1.86
C SER A 50 -21.77 -11.79 2.63
N VAL A 51 -21.23 -10.56 2.65
CA VAL A 51 -20.01 -10.20 3.40
C VAL A 51 -20.26 -10.28 4.91
N PHE A 52 -21.39 -9.74 5.40
CA PHE A 52 -21.74 -9.75 6.83
C PHE A 52 -22.15 -11.13 7.35
N SER A 53 -22.51 -12.05 6.48
CA SER A 53 -22.80 -13.45 6.86
C SER A 53 -21.55 -14.32 6.98
N ASP A 54 -20.38 -13.79 6.64
CA ASP A 54 -19.11 -14.49 6.76
C ASP A 54 -18.30 -13.94 7.95
N PRO A 55 -18.42 -14.57 9.15
CA PRO A 55 -17.73 -14.07 10.34
C PRO A 55 -16.20 -14.18 10.23
N VAL A 56 -15.69 -15.16 9.48
CA VAL A 56 -14.25 -15.32 9.28
C VAL A 56 -13.69 -14.13 8.50
N LEU A 57 -14.40 -13.71 7.46
CA LEU A 57 -14.03 -12.54 6.66
C LEU A 57 -14.06 -11.25 7.49
N LEU A 58 -15.08 -11.05 8.32
CA LEU A 58 -15.18 -9.86 9.18
C LEU A 58 -14.08 -9.81 10.22
N ILE A 59 -13.75 -10.94 10.87
CA ILE A 59 -12.64 -11.04 11.82
C ILE A 59 -11.31 -10.74 11.12
N LEU A 60 -11.11 -11.27 9.91
CA LEU A 60 -9.91 -11.03 9.12
C LEU A 60 -9.76 -9.54 8.77
N ILE A 61 -10.83 -8.89 8.31
CA ILE A 61 -10.83 -7.44 8.01
C ILE A 61 -10.51 -6.65 9.28
N ALA A 62 -11.17 -6.95 10.40
CA ALA A 62 -10.92 -6.27 11.66
C ALA A 62 -9.45 -6.47 12.12
N TYR A 63 -8.93 -7.68 12.06
CA TYR A 63 -7.54 -8.00 12.40
C TYR A 63 -6.54 -7.21 11.54
N ILE A 64 -6.75 -7.20 10.22
CA ILE A 64 -5.86 -6.53 9.27
C ILE A 64 -5.85 -5.02 9.50
N PHE A 65 -7.02 -4.40 9.68
CA PHE A 65 -7.11 -2.95 9.88
C PHE A 65 -6.80 -2.49 11.33
N THR A 66 -6.63 -3.40 12.28
CA THR A 66 -6.23 -3.07 13.64
C THR A 66 -4.80 -3.52 13.92
N MET A 67 -4.56 -4.83 14.02
CA MET A 67 -3.27 -5.39 14.46
C MET A 67 -2.15 -5.09 13.48
N THR A 68 -2.34 -5.34 12.17
CA THR A 68 -1.24 -5.11 11.21
C THR A 68 -0.89 -3.63 11.07
N VAL A 69 -1.88 -2.73 11.20
CA VAL A 69 -1.65 -1.29 11.18
C VAL A 69 -0.93 -0.84 12.47
N TYR A 70 -1.34 -1.37 13.62
CA TYR A 70 -0.68 -1.09 14.90
C TYR A 70 0.75 -1.62 14.95
N ASP A 71 0.99 -2.86 14.51
CA ASP A 71 2.32 -3.45 14.50
C ASP A 71 3.29 -2.68 13.60
N MET A 72 2.78 -2.09 12.51
CA MET A 72 3.58 -1.26 11.61
C MET A 72 4.13 0.00 12.30
N SER A 73 3.45 0.50 13.35
CA SER A 73 3.96 1.63 14.16
C SER A 73 5.19 1.26 14.98
N ARG A 74 5.37 -0.02 15.27
CA ARG A 74 6.52 -0.53 16.03
C ARG A 74 7.73 -0.80 15.15
N MET A 75 7.55 -0.91 13.83
CA MET A 75 8.63 -1.03 12.87
C MET A 75 9.32 0.32 12.71
N THR A 76 10.48 0.48 13.33
CA THR A 76 11.25 1.70 13.24
C THR A 76 12.19 1.64 12.03
N ALA A 77 12.02 2.58 11.10
CA ALA A 77 12.99 2.79 10.02
C ALA A 77 14.27 3.52 10.48
N GLY A 78 14.32 3.91 11.75
CA GLY A 78 15.45 4.60 12.38
C GLY A 78 16.19 3.72 13.40
N VAL A 79 17.32 4.23 13.86
CA VAL A 79 18.08 3.60 14.94
C VAL A 79 17.39 3.90 16.27
N LYS A 80 16.88 2.86 16.92
CA LYS A 80 16.37 2.94 18.29
C LYS A 80 17.01 1.83 19.12
N ASN A 81 17.62 2.20 20.24
CA ASN A 81 18.24 1.26 21.16
C ASN A 81 19.23 0.28 20.51
N ALA A 82 19.99 0.73 19.50
CA ALA A 82 20.99 -0.12 18.86
C ALA A 82 22.08 -0.49 19.86
N ALA A 83 22.51 -1.74 19.84
CA ALA A 83 23.57 -2.22 20.70
C ALA A 83 24.92 -1.76 20.13
N VAL A 84 25.69 -1.00 20.92
CA VAL A 84 27.03 -0.51 20.57
C VAL A 84 28.03 -1.05 21.55
N ALA A 85 29.12 -1.62 21.01
CA ALA A 85 30.31 -1.93 21.78
C ALA A 85 31.44 -0.96 21.42
N VAL A 86 32.35 -0.74 22.36
CA VAL A 86 33.55 0.11 22.18
C VAL A 86 34.78 -0.68 22.53
N VAL A 87 35.73 -0.72 21.60
CA VAL A 87 37.10 -1.21 21.83
C VAL A 87 38.00 0.02 21.96
N ASP A 88 38.34 0.38 23.18
CA ASP A 88 39.11 1.58 23.48
C ASP A 88 40.56 1.23 23.81
N TYR A 89 41.46 1.47 22.84
CA TYR A 89 42.92 1.30 23.04
C TYR A 89 43.55 2.57 23.62
N ASP A 90 42.88 3.74 23.55
CA ASP A 90 43.42 5.02 23.98
C ASP A 90 43.22 5.29 25.49
N ARG A 91 42.02 4.88 25.98
CA ARG A 91 41.61 5.09 27.40
C ARG A 91 41.80 6.52 27.89
N SER A 92 41.47 7.46 27.04
CA SER A 92 41.68 8.89 27.26
C SER A 92 40.37 9.61 27.64
N ALA A 93 40.49 10.86 28.05
CA ALA A 93 39.29 11.69 28.32
C ALA A 93 38.45 11.89 27.05
N LEU A 94 39.08 11.96 25.86
CA LEU A 94 38.34 12.12 24.61
C LEU A 94 37.65 10.80 24.19
N SER A 95 38.31 9.64 24.36
CA SER A 95 37.65 8.36 24.05
C SER A 95 36.43 8.10 24.93
N TYR A 96 36.52 8.42 26.23
CA TYR A 96 35.36 8.32 27.13
C TYR A 96 34.25 9.28 26.77
N ARG A 97 34.57 10.53 26.38
CA ARG A 97 33.54 11.47 25.90
C ARG A 97 32.79 10.96 24.69
N ILE A 98 33.52 10.42 23.69
CA ILE A 98 32.88 9.84 22.49
C ILE A 98 31.98 8.66 22.89
N ARG A 99 32.47 7.74 23.72
CA ARG A 99 31.69 6.61 24.21
C ARG A 99 30.42 7.07 24.94
N ASP A 100 30.58 7.98 25.90
CA ASP A 100 29.48 8.45 26.76
C ASP A 100 28.47 9.35 26.04
N ALA A 101 28.84 9.87 24.86
CA ALA A 101 27.90 10.63 23.98
C ALA A 101 26.96 9.72 23.19
N LEU A 102 27.22 8.42 23.09
CA LEU A 102 26.36 7.44 22.44
C LEU A 102 25.22 7.03 23.39
N GLN A 103 24.14 7.82 23.43
CA GLN A 103 23.06 7.71 24.41
C GLN A 103 21.70 7.34 23.80
N PRO A 104 20.74 6.85 24.61
CA PRO A 104 19.34 6.78 24.23
C PRO A 104 18.80 8.12 23.69
N PRO A 105 17.86 8.12 22.75
CA PRO A 105 17.05 6.99 22.29
C PRO A 105 17.69 6.16 21.17
N HIS A 106 18.80 6.61 20.58
CA HIS A 106 19.39 5.97 19.41
C HIS A 106 20.20 4.72 19.76
N PHE A 107 20.99 4.81 20.80
CA PHE A 107 21.90 3.73 21.22
C PHE A 107 21.60 3.28 22.65
N ARG A 108 21.85 2.00 22.93
CA ARG A 108 21.95 1.53 24.32
C ARG A 108 23.24 2.06 24.93
N PRO A 109 23.35 2.17 26.25
CA PRO A 109 24.61 2.50 26.88
C PRO A 109 25.74 1.62 26.34
N PRO A 110 26.81 2.20 25.78
CA PRO A 110 27.88 1.45 25.15
C PRO A 110 28.56 0.51 26.13
N GLN A 111 28.92 -0.67 25.68
CA GLN A 111 29.68 -1.64 26.47
C GLN A 111 31.11 -1.69 25.99
N GLU A 112 32.08 -1.61 26.91
CA GLU A 112 33.48 -1.81 26.61
C GLU A 112 33.78 -3.30 26.50
N ILE A 113 34.39 -3.72 25.38
CA ILE A 113 34.70 -5.12 25.11
C ILE A 113 36.19 -5.28 24.78
N ASN A 114 36.69 -6.53 24.95
CA ASN A 114 38.03 -6.84 24.50
C ASN A 114 38.08 -6.94 22.98
N PRO A 115 39.20 -6.50 22.35
CA PRO A 115 39.38 -6.58 20.90
C PRO A 115 39.16 -7.98 20.34
N ASN A 116 39.66 -9.01 21.04
CA ASN A 116 39.57 -10.41 20.61
C ASN A 116 38.16 -10.98 20.60
N ASP A 117 37.21 -10.32 21.31
CA ASP A 117 35.83 -10.78 21.43
C ASP A 117 34.91 -10.09 20.42
N ALA A 118 35.37 -9.03 19.75
CA ALA A 118 34.57 -8.20 18.86
C ALA A 118 33.89 -9.02 17.74
N ASP A 119 34.65 -9.81 17.01
CA ASP A 119 34.14 -10.64 15.92
C ASP A 119 33.16 -11.73 16.43
N ALA A 120 33.48 -12.34 17.57
CA ALA A 120 32.65 -13.39 18.15
C ALA A 120 31.30 -12.85 18.62
N LEU A 121 31.28 -11.66 19.22
CA LEU A 121 30.08 -10.99 19.71
C LEU A 121 29.22 -10.43 18.57
N MET A 122 29.86 -9.89 17.52
CA MET A 122 29.15 -9.50 16.32
C MET A 122 28.53 -10.70 15.58
N ASN A 123 29.25 -11.81 15.45
CA ASN A 123 28.73 -13.03 14.83
C ASN A 123 27.55 -13.64 15.61
N LYS A 124 27.46 -13.40 16.91
CA LYS A 124 26.29 -13.79 17.74
C LYS A 124 25.13 -12.81 17.61
N GLY A 125 25.34 -11.63 17.03
CA GLY A 125 24.33 -10.58 16.93
C GLY A 125 24.10 -9.80 18.24
N ASP A 126 25.02 -9.87 19.20
CA ASP A 126 24.92 -9.14 20.47
C ASP A 126 25.08 -7.63 20.28
N PHE A 127 25.87 -7.21 19.29
CA PHE A 127 26.13 -5.80 18.94
C PHE A 127 25.90 -5.54 17.45
N THR A 128 25.25 -4.42 17.16
CA THR A 128 25.05 -3.93 15.79
C THR A 128 26.25 -3.09 15.33
N PHE A 129 26.91 -2.42 16.27
CA PHE A 129 28.07 -1.54 16.02
C PHE A 129 29.19 -1.85 17.00
N VAL A 130 30.43 -1.90 16.49
CA VAL A 130 31.64 -1.92 17.31
C VAL A 130 32.52 -0.76 16.87
N LEU A 131 32.74 0.19 17.77
CA LEU A 131 33.59 1.36 17.55
C LEU A 131 34.98 1.08 18.12
N GLU A 132 36.00 1.09 17.26
CA GLU A 132 37.38 0.93 17.66
C GLU A 132 38.12 2.27 17.67
N ILE A 133 38.66 2.64 18.82
CA ILE A 133 39.41 3.87 19.04
C ILE A 133 40.92 3.50 19.14
N PRO A 134 41.76 3.95 18.22
CA PRO A 134 43.16 3.54 18.19
C PRO A 134 43.97 4.12 19.36
N PRO A 135 45.14 3.56 19.67
CA PRO A 135 46.02 4.09 20.73
C PRO A 135 46.56 5.48 20.34
N ASN A 136 46.81 6.32 21.32
CA ASN A 136 47.25 7.73 21.19
C ASN A 136 46.27 8.66 20.43
N PHE A 137 44.97 8.27 20.34
CA PHE A 137 43.95 9.01 19.60
C PHE A 137 43.86 10.46 20.06
N GLN A 138 43.68 10.68 21.37
CA GLN A 138 43.57 12.04 21.95
C GLN A 138 44.81 12.87 21.65
N ARG A 139 46.00 12.29 21.82
CA ARG A 139 47.29 12.99 21.55
C ARG A 139 47.41 13.44 20.11
N ASP A 140 47.04 12.57 19.18
CA ASP A 140 47.16 12.86 17.75
C ASP A 140 46.12 13.92 17.33
N VAL A 141 44.90 13.89 17.88
CA VAL A 141 43.88 14.95 17.69
C VAL A 141 44.44 16.30 18.22
N ALA A 142 45.01 16.33 19.43
CA ALA A 142 45.59 17.54 20.02
C ALA A 142 46.71 18.14 19.21
N MET A 143 47.56 17.27 18.55
CA MET A 143 48.63 17.68 17.64
C MET A 143 48.15 18.11 16.26
N GLY A 144 46.81 18.09 16.01
CA GLY A 144 46.22 18.41 14.70
C GLY A 144 46.43 17.34 13.65
N ARG A 145 46.79 16.13 14.05
CA ARG A 145 46.79 14.95 13.18
C ARG A 145 45.37 14.45 12.96
N HIS A 146 45.17 13.63 11.95
CA HIS A 146 43.88 13.04 11.60
C HIS A 146 43.89 11.52 11.88
N PRO A 147 43.84 11.06 13.14
CA PRO A 147 43.75 9.64 13.44
C PRO A 147 42.44 9.05 12.90
N GLN A 148 42.51 7.79 12.45
CA GLN A 148 41.35 7.09 11.94
C GLN A 148 40.75 6.22 13.05
N MET A 149 39.41 6.33 13.26
CA MET A 149 38.63 5.38 14.03
C MET A 149 37.98 4.38 13.10
N GLN A 150 37.90 3.14 13.53
CA GLN A 150 37.19 2.10 12.78
C GLN A 150 35.80 1.85 13.38
N LEU A 151 34.80 1.74 12.53
CA LEU A 151 33.46 1.36 12.91
C LEU A 151 33.08 0.06 12.17
N LEU A 152 33.01 -1.04 12.91
CA LEU A 152 32.49 -2.29 12.41
C LEU A 152 30.98 -2.28 12.52
N ILE A 153 30.29 -2.77 11.48
CA ILE A 153 28.84 -2.67 11.36
C ILE A 153 28.28 -4.03 10.97
N ASP A 154 27.30 -4.52 11.72
CA ASP A 154 26.51 -5.66 11.30
C ASP A 154 25.52 -5.24 10.20
N ALA A 155 25.91 -5.51 8.93
CA ALA A 155 25.13 -5.17 7.76
C ALA A 155 23.85 -6.01 7.60
N THR A 156 23.64 -7.06 8.41
CA THR A 156 22.38 -7.82 8.40
C THR A 156 21.22 -6.98 8.96
N ALA A 157 21.51 -6.04 9.86
CA ALA A 157 20.58 -5.03 10.36
C ALA A 157 20.51 -3.80 9.44
N MET A 158 20.22 -4.00 8.14
CA MET A 158 20.38 -3.01 7.05
C MET A 158 19.88 -1.60 7.37
N THR A 159 18.67 -1.49 7.95
CA THR A 159 18.05 -0.18 8.23
C THR A 159 18.78 0.54 9.36
N GLN A 160 19.20 -0.18 10.41
CA GLN A 160 19.95 0.38 11.53
C GLN A 160 21.40 0.68 11.14
N ALA A 161 22.02 -0.18 10.33
CA ALA A 161 23.40 -0.07 9.90
C ALA A 161 23.68 1.25 9.17
N GLY A 162 22.86 1.60 8.18
CA GLY A 162 23.05 2.80 7.37
C GLY A 162 22.85 4.11 8.13
N VAL A 163 21.78 4.21 8.92
CA VAL A 163 21.46 5.44 9.68
C VAL A 163 22.34 5.55 10.92
N GLY A 164 22.57 4.43 11.63
CA GLY A 164 23.34 4.41 12.85
C GLY A 164 24.82 4.78 12.66
N SER A 165 25.43 4.31 11.57
CA SER A 165 26.80 4.69 11.22
C SER A 165 26.96 6.21 11.05
N SER A 166 25.98 6.84 10.38
CA SER A 166 25.97 8.29 10.19
C SER A 166 25.84 9.04 11.52
N TYR A 167 25.01 8.54 12.44
CA TYR A 167 24.85 9.14 13.77
C TYR A 167 26.12 9.00 14.61
N ILE A 168 26.74 7.81 14.63
CA ILE A 168 28.01 7.59 15.34
C ILE A 168 29.10 8.53 14.80
N ALA A 169 29.23 8.64 13.46
CA ALA A 169 30.19 9.53 12.83
C ALA A 169 29.96 11.02 13.19
N GLN A 170 28.69 11.47 13.20
CA GLN A 170 28.34 12.85 13.59
C GLN A 170 28.64 13.12 15.06
N ILE A 171 28.26 12.21 15.96
CA ILE A 171 28.51 12.34 17.40
C ILE A 171 30.01 12.38 17.65
N ALA A 172 30.77 11.43 17.09
CA ALA A 172 32.22 11.40 17.26
C ALA A 172 32.88 12.67 16.71
N SER A 173 32.49 13.13 15.53
CA SER A 173 33.01 14.37 14.92
C SER A 173 32.72 15.61 15.79
N LYS A 174 31.55 15.67 16.41
CA LYS A 174 31.15 16.76 17.31
C LYS A 174 32.03 16.77 18.56
N GLU A 175 32.22 15.61 19.21
CA GLU A 175 33.05 15.51 20.41
C GLU A 175 34.52 15.80 20.13
N ILE A 176 35.06 15.35 18.99
CA ILE A 176 36.43 15.65 18.55
C ILE A 176 36.61 17.15 18.34
N ARG A 177 35.67 17.84 17.66
CA ARG A 177 35.75 19.29 17.42
C ARG A 177 35.70 20.07 18.73
N SER A 178 34.77 19.70 19.62
CA SER A 178 34.63 20.32 20.92
C SER A 178 35.86 20.13 21.83
N PHE A 179 36.56 18.98 21.68
CA PHE A 179 37.76 18.72 22.45
C PHE A 179 39.00 19.50 21.89
N ALA A 180 39.09 19.62 20.58
CA ALA A 180 40.22 20.29 19.94
C ALA A 180 40.21 21.82 20.10
N ASP A 181 39.22 22.38 20.83
CA ASP A 181 38.99 23.82 21.02
C ASP A 181 39.07 24.62 19.69
N ARG A 182 38.89 23.91 18.59
CA ARG A 182 38.76 24.46 17.24
C ARG A 182 37.26 24.73 17.00
N GLU A 183 36.71 25.72 17.72
CA GLU A 183 35.58 26.44 17.17
C GLU A 183 36.09 27.10 15.87
N VAL A 184 36.03 26.36 14.77
CA VAL A 184 35.95 26.98 13.47
C VAL A 184 34.71 27.84 13.58
N PRO A 185 34.79 29.19 13.50
CA PRO A 185 33.57 30.00 13.54
C PRO A 185 32.69 29.44 12.43
N GLU A 186 31.61 28.78 12.80
CA GLU A 186 30.60 28.39 11.81
C GLU A 186 30.08 29.71 11.24
N LEU A 187 30.63 30.10 10.09
CA LEU A 187 30.19 31.28 9.33
C LEU A 187 28.69 31.21 9.00
N VAL A 188 28.11 30.01 9.11
CA VAL A 188 26.69 29.74 8.90
C VAL A 188 26.27 28.65 9.90
N HIS A 189 25.37 28.96 10.81
CA HIS A 189 24.65 27.96 11.62
C HIS A 189 23.43 27.49 10.83
N PRO A 190 23.44 26.30 10.21
CA PRO A 190 22.25 25.78 9.55
C PRO A 190 21.20 25.43 10.61
N VAL A 191 20.16 26.25 10.73
CA VAL A 191 18.98 25.89 11.54
C VAL A 191 18.13 24.95 10.67
N VAL A 192 18.23 23.67 10.95
CA VAL A 192 17.40 22.65 10.27
C VAL A 192 16.06 22.58 10.99
N TYR A 193 15.02 23.09 10.37
CA TYR A 193 13.64 22.95 10.83
C TYR A 193 12.98 21.81 10.06
N ALA A 194 12.69 20.70 10.74
CA ALA A 194 11.97 19.59 10.16
C ALA A 194 10.46 19.88 10.21
N GLU A 195 9.86 20.19 9.05
CA GLU A 195 8.42 20.35 8.93
C GLU A 195 7.71 18.99 8.87
N PHE A 196 6.44 18.96 9.29
CA PHE A 196 5.50 17.82 9.18
C PHE A 196 5.78 16.59 10.05
N ASN A 197 6.99 16.35 10.49
CA ASN A 197 7.40 15.33 11.46
C ASN A 197 8.66 15.78 12.19
N PRO A 198 8.55 16.74 13.13
CA PRO A 198 9.71 17.33 13.81
C PRO A 198 10.56 16.30 14.56
N ASN A 199 9.92 15.24 15.04
CA ASN A 199 10.60 14.16 15.79
C ASN A 199 11.22 13.09 14.89
N GLY A 200 11.03 13.15 13.55
CA GLY A 200 11.53 12.13 12.62
C GLY A 200 10.96 10.72 12.87
N GLU A 201 9.78 10.62 13.48
CA GLU A 201 9.21 9.34 13.89
C GLU A 201 8.62 8.57 12.69
N SER A 202 9.26 7.47 12.32
CA SER A 202 8.75 6.52 11.31
C SER A 202 7.40 5.91 11.72
N SER A 203 7.14 5.84 13.02
CA SER A 203 5.91 5.34 13.62
C SER A 203 4.64 6.08 13.15
N TRP A 204 4.76 7.29 12.64
CA TRP A 204 3.63 8.05 12.11
C TRP A 204 3.31 7.70 10.64
N PHE A 205 4.35 7.52 9.84
CA PHE A 205 4.24 7.35 8.40
C PHE A 205 3.80 5.94 7.98
N MET A 206 4.45 4.92 8.56
CA MET A 206 4.24 3.52 8.19
C MET A 206 2.80 3.05 8.39
N PRO A 207 2.11 3.31 9.54
CA PRO A 207 0.74 2.86 9.74
C PRO A 207 -0.26 3.49 8.77
N THR A 208 -0.09 4.78 8.44
CA THR A 208 -0.98 5.46 7.50
C THR A 208 -0.87 4.90 6.09
N SER A 209 0.35 4.61 5.63
CA SER A 209 0.61 3.95 4.35
C SER A 209 0.06 2.52 4.32
N GLN A 210 0.14 1.81 5.45
CA GLN A 210 -0.35 0.44 5.60
C GLN A 210 -1.86 0.33 5.40
N ILE A 211 -2.65 1.31 5.85
CA ILE A 211 -4.10 1.35 5.60
C ILE A 211 -4.38 1.30 4.09
N GLY A 212 -3.70 2.13 3.30
CA GLY A 212 -3.86 2.15 1.84
C GLY A 212 -3.46 0.82 1.18
N THR A 213 -2.34 0.25 1.62
CA THR A 213 -1.83 -1.04 1.12
C THR A 213 -2.79 -2.19 1.43
N MET A 214 -3.32 -2.26 2.65
CA MET A 214 -4.27 -3.31 3.05
C MET A 214 -5.64 -3.12 2.40
N ALA A 215 -6.10 -1.88 2.24
CA ALA A 215 -7.32 -1.57 1.50
C ALA A 215 -7.20 -1.99 0.03
N PHE A 216 -6.04 -1.76 -0.60
CA PHE A 216 -5.75 -2.21 -1.96
C PHE A 216 -5.83 -3.73 -2.08
N LEU A 217 -5.12 -4.47 -1.22
CA LEU A 217 -5.07 -5.93 -1.25
C LEU A 217 -6.46 -6.53 -1.03
N LEU A 218 -7.11 -6.16 0.08
CA LEU A 218 -8.38 -6.76 0.48
C LEU A 218 -9.50 -6.44 -0.50
N LEU A 219 -9.61 -5.19 -0.96
CA LEU A 219 -10.67 -4.83 -1.88
C LEU A 219 -10.51 -5.49 -3.25
N MET A 220 -9.29 -5.55 -3.78
CA MET A 220 -9.00 -6.24 -5.02
C MET A 220 -9.37 -7.73 -4.91
N LEU A 221 -8.99 -8.38 -3.79
CA LEU A 221 -9.33 -9.77 -3.50
C LEU A 221 -10.84 -9.98 -3.39
N LEU A 222 -11.54 -9.16 -2.59
CA LEU A 222 -12.97 -9.32 -2.34
C LEU A 222 -13.81 -9.13 -3.60
N THR A 223 -13.52 -8.07 -4.36
CA THR A 223 -14.28 -7.78 -5.59
C THR A 223 -14.05 -8.82 -6.67
N GLY A 224 -12.80 -9.26 -6.84
CA GLY A 224 -12.47 -10.32 -7.79
C GLY A 224 -13.06 -11.67 -7.38
N ALA A 225 -12.92 -12.06 -6.13
CA ALA A 225 -13.51 -13.30 -5.60
C ALA A 225 -15.03 -13.31 -5.72
N ALA A 226 -15.72 -12.18 -5.54
CA ALA A 226 -17.16 -12.08 -5.70
C ALA A 226 -17.61 -12.35 -7.16
N VAL A 227 -16.81 -11.95 -8.15
CA VAL A 227 -17.10 -12.23 -9.57
C VAL A 227 -16.87 -13.71 -9.89
N ILE A 228 -15.74 -14.27 -9.45
CA ILE A 228 -15.37 -15.65 -9.77
C ILE A 228 -16.30 -16.65 -9.09
N ARG A 229 -16.69 -16.42 -7.82
CA ARG A 229 -17.66 -17.29 -7.12
C ARG A 229 -18.98 -17.40 -7.85
N GLU A 230 -19.49 -16.33 -8.45
CA GLU A 230 -20.71 -16.40 -9.27
C GLU A 230 -20.51 -17.19 -10.54
N ARG A 231 -19.32 -17.10 -11.13
CA ARG A 231 -18.95 -17.85 -12.33
C ARG A 231 -18.81 -19.34 -12.04
N GLU A 232 -18.10 -19.72 -10.99
CA GLU A 232 -17.88 -21.13 -10.60
C GLU A 232 -19.17 -21.83 -10.15
N ARG A 233 -20.14 -21.08 -9.60
CA ARG A 233 -21.44 -21.61 -9.21
C ARG A 233 -22.45 -21.68 -10.35
N GLY A 234 -22.08 -21.27 -11.57
CA GLY A 234 -23.00 -21.25 -12.73
C GLY A 234 -24.14 -20.22 -12.60
N THR A 235 -24.12 -19.37 -11.57
CA THR A 235 -25.19 -18.38 -11.34
C THR A 235 -25.18 -17.24 -12.36
N ILE A 236 -24.11 -17.11 -13.15
CA ILE A 236 -24.05 -16.14 -14.27
C ILE A 236 -25.12 -16.43 -15.32
N GLU A 237 -25.44 -17.72 -15.59
CA GLU A 237 -26.49 -18.10 -16.52
C GLU A 237 -27.89 -17.66 -16.06
N HIS A 238 -28.14 -17.71 -14.75
CA HIS A 238 -29.38 -17.19 -14.17
C HIS A 238 -29.49 -15.65 -14.25
N LEU A 239 -28.34 -14.95 -14.25
CA LEU A 239 -28.30 -13.48 -14.42
C LEU A 239 -28.63 -13.05 -15.86
N LEU A 240 -28.40 -13.92 -16.87
CA LEU A 240 -28.79 -13.65 -18.25
C LEU A 240 -30.31 -13.64 -18.45
N VAL A 241 -31.07 -14.32 -17.60
CA VAL A 241 -32.54 -14.34 -17.63
C VAL A 241 -33.14 -13.15 -16.87
N MET A 242 -32.40 -12.54 -15.97
CA MET A 242 -32.83 -11.34 -15.23
C MET A 242 -32.61 -10.06 -16.05
N PRO A 243 -33.48 -9.05 -15.95
CA PRO A 243 -33.30 -7.76 -16.64
C PRO A 243 -32.24 -6.89 -15.92
N VAL A 244 -31.02 -7.41 -15.77
CA VAL A 244 -29.90 -6.75 -15.10
C VAL A 244 -28.73 -6.63 -16.05
N THR A 245 -28.13 -5.45 -16.13
CA THR A 245 -26.95 -5.22 -16.97
C THR A 245 -25.66 -5.62 -16.27
N ALA A 246 -24.61 -5.95 -17.07
CA ALA A 246 -23.26 -6.21 -16.54
C ALA A 246 -22.73 -5.06 -15.68
N LEU A 247 -23.03 -3.82 -16.08
CA LEU A 247 -22.64 -2.62 -15.32
C LEU A 247 -23.31 -2.58 -13.93
N GLU A 248 -24.61 -2.86 -13.85
CA GLU A 248 -25.35 -2.88 -12.59
C GLU A 248 -24.79 -3.94 -11.64
N LEU A 249 -24.46 -5.12 -12.18
CA LEU A 249 -23.85 -6.19 -11.40
C LEU A 249 -22.47 -5.79 -10.83
N MET A 250 -21.60 -5.25 -11.69
CA MET A 250 -20.26 -4.82 -11.27
C MET A 250 -20.33 -3.67 -10.27
N MET A 251 -21.19 -2.67 -10.50
CA MET A 251 -21.38 -1.56 -9.58
C MET A 251 -21.90 -2.01 -8.22
N GLY A 252 -22.82 -2.99 -8.18
CA GLY A 252 -23.27 -3.58 -6.93
C GLY A 252 -22.15 -4.18 -6.09
N LYS A 253 -21.22 -4.90 -6.74
CA LYS A 253 -20.04 -5.49 -6.09
C LYS A 253 -19.01 -4.43 -5.65
N ILE A 254 -18.74 -3.43 -6.49
CA ILE A 254 -17.84 -2.32 -6.17
C ILE A 254 -18.35 -1.58 -4.94
N LEU A 255 -19.63 -1.21 -4.92
CA LEU A 255 -20.22 -0.46 -3.82
C LEU A 255 -20.26 -1.27 -2.52
N ALA A 256 -20.71 -2.52 -2.56
CA ALA A 256 -20.82 -3.33 -1.35
C ALA A 256 -19.46 -3.56 -0.70
N ASN A 257 -18.50 -4.10 -1.44
CA ASN A 257 -17.15 -4.37 -0.91
C ASN A 257 -16.40 -3.07 -0.61
N GLY A 258 -16.59 -2.04 -1.46
CA GLY A 258 -16.01 -0.71 -1.27
C GLY A 258 -16.43 -0.07 0.04
N VAL A 259 -17.73 -0.09 0.39
CA VAL A 259 -18.25 0.48 1.64
C VAL A 259 -17.69 -0.26 2.86
N VAL A 260 -17.58 -1.60 2.81
CA VAL A 260 -17.00 -2.39 3.92
C VAL A 260 -15.55 -1.98 4.17
N ILE A 261 -14.72 -1.97 3.12
CA ILE A 261 -13.30 -1.61 3.26
C ILE A 261 -13.12 -0.12 3.57
N PHE A 262 -13.95 0.75 3.01
CA PHE A 262 -13.96 2.18 3.34
C PHE A 262 -14.21 2.40 4.83
N THR A 263 -15.23 1.75 5.38
CA THR A 263 -15.57 1.86 6.81
C THR A 263 -14.43 1.32 7.67
N ALA A 264 -13.88 0.15 7.35
CA ALA A 264 -12.76 -0.43 8.07
C ALA A 264 -11.52 0.47 8.04
N ALA A 265 -11.17 1.04 6.87
CA ALA A 265 -10.04 1.95 6.71
C ALA A 265 -10.22 3.26 7.48
N MET A 266 -11.41 3.86 7.46
CA MET A 266 -11.71 5.08 8.21
C MET A 266 -11.71 4.84 9.72
N LEU A 267 -12.25 3.71 10.19
CA LEU A 267 -12.19 3.32 11.60
C LEU A 267 -10.74 3.06 12.03
N SER A 268 -9.94 2.38 11.22
CA SER A 268 -8.51 2.18 11.47
C SER A 268 -7.76 3.50 11.57
N LEU A 269 -7.98 4.42 10.63
CA LEU A 269 -7.34 5.74 10.67
C LEU A 269 -7.69 6.50 11.97
N TRP A 270 -8.96 6.47 12.39
CA TRP A 270 -9.38 7.21 13.56
C TRP A 270 -8.99 6.54 14.87
N PHE A 271 -9.32 5.24 15.04
CA PHE A 271 -9.11 4.56 16.32
C PHE A 271 -7.67 4.06 16.50
N VAL A 272 -7.06 3.51 15.44
CA VAL A 272 -5.72 2.93 15.56
C VAL A 272 -4.66 4.01 15.37
N VAL A 273 -4.70 4.72 14.23
CA VAL A 273 -3.63 5.67 13.88
C VAL A 273 -3.71 6.94 14.74
N HIS A 274 -4.88 7.57 14.83
CA HIS A 274 -5.02 8.83 15.54
C HIS A 274 -5.09 8.64 17.05
N LEU A 275 -5.97 7.76 17.57
CA LEU A 275 -6.17 7.62 19.03
C LEU A 275 -5.15 6.70 19.69
N ALA A 276 -4.85 5.51 19.14
CA ALA A 276 -3.98 4.54 19.79
C ALA A 276 -2.49 4.84 19.58
N ILE A 277 -2.07 5.26 18.37
CA ILE A 277 -0.68 5.59 18.06
C ILE A 277 -0.38 7.08 18.36
N GLY A 278 -1.39 7.95 18.32
CA GLY A 278 -1.23 9.38 18.62
C GLY A 278 -0.73 10.21 17.42
N VAL A 279 -0.97 9.76 16.18
CA VAL A 279 -0.56 10.50 14.98
C VAL A 279 -1.41 11.76 14.82
N PRO A 280 -0.81 12.96 14.75
CA PRO A 280 -1.55 14.17 14.48
C PRO A 280 -2.03 14.19 13.02
N LEU A 281 -3.35 14.37 12.83
CA LEU A 281 -3.95 14.50 11.51
C LEU A 281 -4.08 15.99 11.18
N SER A 282 -3.22 16.49 10.29
CA SER A 282 -3.15 17.93 9.99
C SER A 282 -4.20 18.41 8.98
N GLY A 283 -4.74 17.50 8.16
CA GLY A 283 -5.62 17.85 7.05
C GLY A 283 -7.09 17.47 7.25
N SER A 284 -7.89 17.75 6.22
CA SER A 284 -9.33 17.47 6.22
C SER A 284 -9.63 15.98 6.07
N LEU A 285 -10.24 15.36 7.10
CA LEU A 285 -10.71 13.98 7.06
C LEU A 285 -11.77 13.74 5.98
N LEU A 286 -12.61 14.75 5.70
CA LEU A 286 -13.62 14.65 4.64
C LEU A 286 -12.96 14.56 3.26
N LEU A 287 -11.90 15.34 3.02
CA LEU A 287 -11.14 15.28 1.77
C LEU A 287 -10.41 13.93 1.64
N TYR A 288 -9.84 13.43 2.73
CA TYR A 288 -9.24 12.10 2.76
C TYR A 288 -10.26 11.01 2.45
N ALA A 289 -11.46 11.06 3.06
CA ALA A 289 -12.54 10.13 2.82
C ALA A 289 -12.99 10.13 1.34
N ALA A 290 -13.11 11.33 0.74
CA ALA A 290 -13.45 11.45 -0.67
C ALA A 290 -12.40 10.81 -1.59
N GLY A 291 -11.11 11.06 -1.34
CA GLY A 291 -10.03 10.44 -2.11
C GLY A 291 -9.91 8.94 -1.88
N LEU A 292 -10.13 8.47 -0.64
CA LEU A 292 -10.20 7.05 -0.33
C LEU A 292 -11.32 6.37 -1.12
N ALA A 293 -12.52 6.97 -1.21
CA ALA A 293 -13.62 6.43 -1.98
C ALA A 293 -13.28 6.30 -3.48
N VAL A 294 -12.63 7.31 -4.07
CA VAL A 294 -12.17 7.27 -5.46
C VAL A 294 -11.08 6.22 -5.66
N PHE A 295 -10.15 6.10 -4.73
CA PHE A 295 -9.12 5.06 -4.75
C PHE A 295 -9.74 3.66 -4.69
N LEU A 296 -10.66 3.41 -3.78
CA LEU A 296 -11.35 2.14 -3.64
C LEU A 296 -12.15 1.78 -4.91
N PHE A 297 -12.80 2.76 -5.54
CA PHE A 297 -13.44 2.56 -6.84
C PHE A 297 -12.44 2.07 -7.90
N SER A 298 -11.26 2.67 -7.99
CA SER A 298 -10.21 2.27 -8.93
C SER A 298 -9.71 0.84 -8.65
N VAL A 299 -9.47 0.52 -7.39
CA VAL A 299 -8.97 -0.79 -6.95
C VAL A 299 -10.00 -1.90 -7.17
N ALA A 300 -11.25 -1.65 -6.83
CA ALA A 300 -12.35 -2.59 -7.04
C ALA A 300 -12.52 -2.90 -8.53
N SER A 301 -12.45 -1.87 -9.38
CA SER A 301 -12.50 -2.01 -10.83
C SER A 301 -11.35 -2.83 -11.39
N LEU A 302 -10.12 -2.65 -10.85
CA LEU A 302 -8.96 -3.46 -11.19
C LEU A 302 -9.16 -4.93 -10.78
N GLY A 303 -9.66 -5.18 -9.57
CA GLY A 303 -9.96 -6.54 -9.09
C GLY A 303 -10.96 -7.26 -9.98
N ILE A 304 -12.06 -6.59 -10.38
CA ILE A 304 -13.04 -7.13 -11.31
C ILE A 304 -12.41 -7.38 -12.70
N MET A 305 -11.61 -6.45 -13.20
CA MET A 305 -10.91 -6.60 -14.48
C MET A 305 -10.05 -7.86 -14.50
N ILE A 306 -9.24 -8.11 -13.47
CA ILE A 306 -8.43 -9.33 -13.36
C ILE A 306 -9.31 -10.58 -13.28
N ALA A 307 -10.42 -10.52 -12.52
CA ALA A 307 -11.37 -11.62 -12.39
C ALA A 307 -12.08 -11.99 -13.71
N THR A 308 -12.28 -11.03 -14.62
CA THR A 308 -12.86 -11.34 -15.94
C THR A 308 -11.92 -12.14 -16.83
N ILE A 309 -10.61 -12.05 -16.60
CA ILE A 309 -9.60 -12.80 -17.36
C ILE A 309 -9.39 -14.18 -16.73
N ALA A 310 -9.40 -14.27 -15.41
CA ALA A 310 -9.14 -15.50 -14.66
C ALA A 310 -10.39 -16.40 -14.63
N PRO A 311 -10.33 -17.64 -15.16
CA PRO A 311 -11.47 -18.57 -15.17
C PRO A 311 -11.75 -19.20 -13.81
N THR A 312 -10.76 -19.31 -12.92
CA THR A 312 -10.88 -19.95 -11.60
C THR A 312 -10.30 -19.10 -10.50
N MET A 313 -10.69 -19.38 -9.24
CA MET A 313 -10.16 -18.68 -8.07
C MET A 313 -8.65 -18.84 -7.92
N ALA A 314 -8.12 -20.01 -8.24
CA ALA A 314 -6.68 -20.28 -8.21
C ALA A 314 -5.91 -19.40 -9.20
N GLN A 315 -6.40 -19.29 -10.45
CA GLN A 315 -5.77 -18.46 -11.49
C GLN A 315 -5.90 -16.96 -11.15
N PHE A 316 -7.01 -16.55 -10.57
CA PHE A 316 -7.15 -15.19 -10.07
C PHE A 316 -6.09 -14.85 -9.02
N GLY A 317 -5.89 -15.71 -8.02
CA GLY A 317 -4.85 -15.53 -7.01
C GLY A 317 -3.45 -15.46 -7.62
N MET A 318 -3.15 -16.33 -8.60
CA MET A 318 -1.87 -16.34 -9.31
C MET A 318 -1.60 -15.07 -10.12
N LEU A 319 -2.64 -14.41 -10.66
CA LEU A 319 -2.51 -13.14 -11.36
C LEU A 319 -2.49 -11.95 -10.40
N MET A 320 -3.37 -11.97 -9.40
CA MET A 320 -3.57 -10.85 -8.47
C MET A 320 -2.34 -10.61 -7.59
N LEU A 321 -1.76 -11.69 -7.01
CA LEU A 321 -0.66 -11.55 -6.05
C LEU A 321 0.61 -10.91 -6.65
N PRO A 322 1.13 -11.32 -7.82
CA PRO A 322 2.27 -10.64 -8.43
C PRO A 322 1.97 -9.17 -8.78
N ILE A 323 0.77 -8.87 -9.28
CA ILE A 323 0.34 -7.50 -9.57
C ILE A 323 0.34 -6.66 -8.28
N TYR A 324 -0.23 -7.19 -7.20
CA TYR A 324 -0.22 -6.54 -5.89
C TYR A 324 1.20 -6.29 -5.40
N ILE A 325 2.07 -7.32 -5.40
CA ILE A 325 3.44 -7.22 -4.89
C ILE A 325 4.22 -6.14 -5.67
N VAL A 326 4.14 -6.16 -6.99
CA VAL A 326 4.84 -5.17 -7.83
C VAL A 326 4.32 -3.75 -7.57
N ILE A 327 3.01 -3.56 -7.53
CA ILE A 327 2.42 -2.25 -7.25
C ILE A 327 2.81 -1.77 -5.85
N ASN A 328 2.76 -2.64 -4.84
CA ASN A 328 3.11 -2.28 -3.46
C ASN A 328 4.59 -1.91 -3.31
N LEU A 329 5.50 -2.65 -3.96
CA LEU A 329 6.94 -2.40 -3.90
C LEU A 329 7.30 -0.99 -4.41
N PHE A 330 6.64 -0.53 -5.46
CA PHE A 330 6.92 0.76 -6.10
C PHE A 330 5.95 1.89 -5.71
N ALA A 331 5.02 1.64 -4.79
CA ALA A 331 4.02 2.64 -4.38
C ALA A 331 4.58 3.80 -3.54
N GLY A 332 5.80 3.66 -3.00
CA GLY A 332 6.41 4.70 -2.17
C GLY A 332 5.98 4.66 -0.68
N GLY A 333 5.23 3.63 -0.27
CA GLY A 333 4.78 3.47 1.12
C GLY A 333 5.88 2.98 2.08
N SER A 334 6.80 2.15 1.60
CA SER A 334 7.90 1.60 2.40
C SER A 334 9.23 2.34 2.20
N SER A 335 9.44 2.93 1.03
CA SER A 335 10.64 3.69 0.69
C SER A 335 10.27 4.89 -0.17
N PRO A 336 10.87 6.08 0.09
CA PRO A 336 10.61 7.26 -0.74
C PRO A 336 10.88 6.98 -2.22
N ARG A 337 9.95 7.38 -3.09
CA ARG A 337 10.09 7.19 -4.54
C ARG A 337 11.32 7.87 -5.13
N ALA A 338 11.76 8.97 -4.52
CA ALA A 338 12.99 9.67 -4.93
C ALA A 338 14.24 8.80 -4.92
N ASN A 339 14.27 7.74 -4.11
CA ASN A 339 15.39 6.80 -4.01
C ASN A 339 15.34 5.68 -5.06
N MET A 340 14.26 5.61 -5.86
CA MET A 340 14.10 4.58 -6.90
C MET A 340 14.75 5.02 -8.22
N PRO A 341 15.13 4.07 -9.10
CA PRO A 341 15.59 4.39 -10.44
C PRO A 341 14.54 5.18 -11.23
N GLN A 342 14.95 6.13 -12.07
CA GLN A 342 14.05 7.01 -12.82
C GLN A 342 13.00 6.26 -13.66
N ALA A 343 13.38 5.12 -14.26
CA ALA A 343 12.47 4.28 -15.02
C ALA A 343 11.32 3.74 -14.13
N ALA A 344 11.64 3.26 -12.93
CA ALA A 344 10.66 2.78 -11.96
C ALA A 344 9.72 3.91 -11.50
N GLN A 345 10.27 5.11 -11.23
CA GLN A 345 9.49 6.29 -10.87
C GLN A 345 8.46 6.66 -11.94
N ARG A 346 8.85 6.65 -13.23
CA ARG A 346 7.96 6.99 -14.36
C ARG A 346 6.85 5.96 -14.55
N ILE A 347 7.18 4.67 -14.49
CA ILE A 347 6.22 3.59 -14.68
C ILE A 347 5.20 3.54 -13.53
N SER A 348 5.69 3.63 -12.28
CA SER A 348 4.82 3.56 -11.10
C SER A 348 4.03 4.84 -10.82
N ALA A 349 4.35 5.95 -11.49
CA ALA A 349 3.72 7.25 -11.26
C ALA A 349 2.18 7.19 -11.37
N TYR A 350 1.66 6.42 -12.31
CA TYR A 350 0.23 6.33 -12.58
C TYR A 350 -0.46 5.12 -11.95
N TRP A 351 0.20 4.41 -11.03
CA TRP A 351 -0.44 3.28 -10.35
C TRP A 351 -1.40 3.74 -9.25
N PRO A 352 -2.51 3.03 -9.03
CA PRO A 352 -3.53 3.46 -8.09
C PRO A 352 -2.99 3.64 -6.67
N LEU A 353 -2.19 2.69 -6.18
CA LEU A 353 -1.63 2.75 -4.82
C LEU A 353 -0.61 3.88 -4.67
N THR A 354 0.18 4.16 -5.70
CA THR A 354 1.15 5.27 -5.70
C THR A 354 0.44 6.61 -5.58
N GLN A 355 -0.58 6.83 -6.42
CA GLN A 355 -1.37 8.07 -6.41
C GLN A 355 -2.10 8.26 -5.07
N PHE A 356 -2.62 7.17 -4.50
CA PHE A 356 -3.27 7.24 -3.20
C PHE A 356 -2.27 7.51 -2.06
N THR A 357 -1.07 6.91 -2.10
CA THR A 357 -0.02 7.14 -1.09
C THR A 357 0.40 8.61 -1.09
N GLU A 358 0.67 9.20 -2.25
CA GLU A 358 1.02 10.63 -2.38
C GLU A 358 -0.13 11.54 -1.92
N PHE A 359 -1.37 11.21 -2.29
CA PHE A 359 -2.58 11.89 -1.86
C PHE A 359 -2.75 11.85 -0.34
N ALA A 360 -2.68 10.66 0.26
CA ALA A 360 -2.86 10.45 1.69
C ALA A 360 -1.79 11.20 2.51
N GLN A 361 -0.52 11.12 2.10
CA GLN A 361 0.58 11.85 2.73
C GLN A 361 0.39 13.36 2.64
N GLY A 362 -0.03 13.86 1.47
CA GLY A 362 -0.30 15.27 1.27
C GLY A 362 -1.34 15.81 2.25
N ILE A 363 -2.42 15.08 2.47
CA ILE A 363 -3.50 15.52 3.37
C ILE A 363 -3.12 15.29 4.83
N LEU A 364 -2.78 14.06 5.21
CA LEU A 364 -2.67 13.69 6.61
C LEU A 364 -1.48 14.36 7.31
N PHE A 365 -0.36 14.55 6.62
CA PHE A 365 0.85 15.14 7.20
C PHE A 365 1.07 16.59 6.80
N ARG A 366 0.88 16.93 5.52
CA ARG A 366 1.16 18.28 5.00
C ARG A 366 -0.02 19.22 5.06
N GLY A 367 -1.22 18.73 5.46
CA GLY A 367 -2.44 19.55 5.51
C GLY A 367 -2.89 20.07 4.14
N ALA A 368 -2.50 19.38 3.06
CA ALA A 368 -2.77 19.84 1.70
C ALA A 368 -4.28 19.92 1.42
N GLY A 369 -4.72 21.05 0.87
CA GLY A 369 -6.10 21.24 0.44
C GLY A 369 -6.38 20.66 -0.96
N ILE A 370 -7.66 20.68 -1.35
CA ILE A 370 -8.12 20.13 -2.64
C ILE A 370 -7.35 20.69 -3.85
N ARG A 371 -6.90 21.95 -3.79
CA ARG A 371 -6.15 22.60 -4.87
C ARG A 371 -4.81 21.93 -5.19
N ILE A 372 -4.25 21.20 -4.24
CA ILE A 372 -2.96 20.50 -4.38
C ILE A 372 -3.19 19.05 -4.79
N VAL A 373 -4.18 18.37 -4.18
CA VAL A 373 -4.37 16.92 -4.31
C VAL A 373 -5.40 16.50 -5.39
N TRP A 374 -6.04 17.45 -6.07
CA TRP A 374 -7.01 17.12 -7.13
C TRP A 374 -6.42 16.30 -8.30
N PRO A 375 -5.14 16.49 -8.73
CA PRO A 375 -4.60 15.71 -9.84
C PRO A 375 -4.58 14.22 -9.53
N GLN A 376 -4.19 13.84 -8.31
CA GLN A 376 -4.18 12.44 -7.87
C GLN A 376 -5.59 11.85 -7.89
N MET A 377 -6.59 12.61 -7.44
CA MET A 377 -7.99 12.17 -7.47
C MET A 377 -8.49 11.94 -8.90
N VAL A 378 -8.14 12.83 -9.83
CA VAL A 378 -8.51 12.70 -11.25
C VAL A 378 -7.84 11.47 -11.87
N VAL A 379 -6.54 11.25 -11.63
CA VAL A 379 -5.84 10.07 -12.13
C VAL A 379 -6.48 8.79 -11.58
N LEU A 380 -6.79 8.73 -10.30
CA LEU A 380 -7.47 7.59 -9.68
C LEU A 380 -8.84 7.32 -10.31
N LEU A 381 -9.62 8.37 -10.54
CA LEU A 381 -10.94 8.25 -11.18
C LEU A 381 -10.82 7.73 -12.62
N MET A 382 -9.89 8.29 -13.38
CA MET A 382 -9.65 7.86 -14.77
C MET A 382 -9.18 6.41 -14.85
N LEU A 383 -8.29 5.98 -13.95
CA LEU A 383 -7.87 4.58 -13.85
C LEU A 383 -9.05 3.67 -13.50
N GLY A 384 -9.88 4.06 -12.55
CA GLY A 384 -11.07 3.29 -12.18
C GLY A 384 -12.05 3.13 -13.35
N LEU A 385 -12.31 4.19 -14.08
CA LEU A 385 -13.16 4.16 -15.28
C LEU A 385 -12.54 3.32 -16.41
N LEU A 386 -11.22 3.41 -16.60
CA LEU A 386 -10.49 2.59 -17.59
C LEU A 386 -10.61 1.11 -17.24
N PHE A 387 -10.31 0.71 -15.99
CA PHE A 387 -10.38 -0.68 -15.55
C PHE A 387 -11.81 -1.22 -15.62
N LEU A 388 -12.80 -0.43 -15.22
CA LEU A 388 -14.20 -0.80 -15.32
C LEU A 388 -14.63 -0.97 -16.80
N GLY A 389 -14.22 -0.07 -17.68
CA GLY A 389 -14.49 -0.16 -19.11
C GLY A 389 -13.88 -1.42 -19.73
N LEU A 390 -12.63 -1.73 -19.39
CA LEU A 390 -11.97 -2.97 -19.83
C LEU A 390 -12.66 -4.22 -19.27
N ALA A 391 -13.04 -4.18 -17.99
CA ALA A 391 -13.78 -5.28 -17.36
C ALA A 391 -15.11 -5.54 -18.07
N LEU A 392 -15.88 -4.49 -18.40
CA LEU A 392 -17.15 -4.59 -19.12
C LEU A 392 -16.97 -5.15 -20.54
N MET A 393 -15.92 -4.72 -21.25
CA MET A 393 -15.63 -5.23 -22.60
C MET A 393 -15.29 -6.73 -22.57
N TRP A 394 -14.44 -7.15 -21.63
CA TRP A 394 -14.04 -8.56 -21.51
C TRP A 394 -15.16 -9.44 -20.98
N PHE A 395 -15.98 -8.94 -20.07
CA PHE A 395 -17.14 -9.65 -19.55
C PHE A 395 -18.17 -9.93 -20.68
N ARG A 396 -18.44 -8.97 -21.55
CA ARG A 396 -19.30 -9.17 -22.71
C ARG A 396 -18.77 -10.26 -23.65
N LYS A 397 -17.46 -10.21 -23.98
CA LYS A 397 -16.82 -11.25 -24.80
C LYS A 397 -16.85 -12.64 -24.14
N MET A 398 -16.80 -12.70 -22.83
CA MET A 398 -16.92 -13.94 -22.07
C MET A 398 -18.32 -14.54 -22.20
N LEU A 399 -19.38 -13.72 -22.09
CA LEU A 399 -20.77 -14.15 -22.26
C LEU A 399 -21.04 -14.64 -23.69
N GLU A 400 -20.51 -13.96 -24.71
CA GLU A 400 -20.63 -14.36 -26.11
C GLU A 400 -19.97 -15.72 -26.46
N ARG A 401 -19.01 -16.15 -25.66
CA ARG A 401 -18.30 -17.45 -25.86
C ARG A 401 -18.98 -18.60 -25.13
N GLN A 402 -19.88 -18.32 -24.19
CA GLN A 402 -20.60 -19.33 -23.41
C GLN A 402 -22.03 -19.60 -23.94
N GLY A 403 -22.57 -18.73 -24.81
CA GLY A 403 -23.84 -18.89 -25.52
C GLY A 403 -23.63 -19.26 -26.96
#